data_65137b61a64f416d96fd710c1b531b32
#
_entry.id   65137b61a64f416d96fd710c1b531b32
#
_cell.length_a   1.000
_cell.length_b   1.000
_cell.length_c   1.000
_cell.angle_alpha   90.00
_cell.angle_beta   90.00
_cell.angle_gamma   90.00
#
_symmetry.space_group_name_H-M   'P 1'
#
loop_
_entity.id
_entity.type
_entity.pdbx_description
1 polymer ?
#
loop_
_entity_poly.entity_id
_entity_poly.type
_entity_poly.pdbx_seq_one_letter_code
_entity_poly.pdbx_strand_id
1 'polypeptide(L)'
;VTGAPVEHLPFDQVDYWDEFKSILDWASTHVFSTMYLCWGAMGALNYRYGVRKVDLPEKIFGVFPQYLQDEYCFLTNGFDEIALQPHSRLAGVNEADVAANPDLQVLTWGPQSGPGLIATRDFSEVFALGHWEYGKTTLQEEYERDMAKGMSNVPFPHNYFPHDDPHLEPLFAWRSHANLLWRNWLNWVYQTTPYDLTEVPGLRAERRLGIDRF
;
A
#
# COMPACT_ATOMS: atom_id res chain seq x y z
N VAL A 1 6.84 -6.05 2.79
CA VAL A 1 7.87 -5.26 2.08
C VAL A 1 7.53 -3.79 2.22
N THR A 2 8.44 -2.96 2.71
CA THR A 2 8.20 -1.55 3.03
C THR A 2 8.61 -0.60 1.89
N GLY A 3 8.26 0.68 2.04
CA GLY A 3 8.66 1.76 1.16
C GLY A 3 10.13 2.15 1.27
N ALA A 4 10.59 2.97 0.32
CA ALA A 4 11.94 3.51 0.29
C ALA A 4 11.94 4.92 -0.33
N PRO A 5 12.81 5.84 0.12
CA PRO A 5 12.83 7.23 -0.33
C PRO A 5 13.59 7.40 -1.68
N VAL A 6 13.30 6.52 -2.64
CA VAL A 6 13.94 6.50 -3.97
C VAL A 6 12.93 6.65 -5.11
N GLU A 7 11.77 7.22 -4.82
CA GLU A 7 10.66 7.40 -5.76
C GLU A 7 11.02 8.21 -7.02
N HIS A 8 11.98 9.12 -6.88
CA HIS A 8 12.47 9.97 -7.96
C HIS A 8 13.32 9.21 -9.00
N LEU A 9 13.78 8.00 -8.67
CA LEU A 9 14.57 7.18 -9.58
C LEU A 9 13.68 6.26 -10.42
N PRO A 10 14.01 6.03 -11.69
CA PRO A 10 13.53 4.86 -12.42
C PRO A 10 13.89 3.59 -11.66
N PHE A 11 13.05 2.55 -11.72
CA PHE A 11 13.30 1.33 -10.96
C PHE A 11 14.63 0.65 -11.29
N ASP A 12 15.02 0.65 -12.56
CA ASP A 12 16.29 0.07 -13.04
C ASP A 12 17.56 0.84 -12.60
N GLN A 13 17.40 2.04 -12.04
CA GLN A 13 18.48 2.84 -11.45
C GLN A 13 18.58 2.72 -9.94
N VAL A 14 17.73 1.92 -9.32
CA VAL A 14 17.78 1.65 -7.88
C VAL A 14 18.80 0.53 -7.62
N ASP A 15 19.82 0.79 -6.81
CA ASP A 15 20.96 -0.09 -6.59
C ASP A 15 20.59 -1.53 -6.17
N TYR A 16 19.50 -1.69 -5.43
CA TYR A 16 19.01 -2.98 -4.95
C TYR A 16 17.81 -3.52 -5.77
N TRP A 17 17.58 -3.02 -6.99
CA TRP A 17 16.42 -3.43 -7.79
C TRP A 17 16.43 -4.92 -8.13
N ASP A 18 17.59 -5.49 -8.47
CA ASP A 18 17.71 -6.92 -8.78
C ASP A 18 17.49 -7.81 -7.55
N GLU A 19 17.98 -7.38 -6.38
CA GLU A 19 17.72 -8.06 -5.12
C GLU A 19 16.22 -7.99 -4.74
N PHE A 20 15.61 -6.81 -4.91
CA PHE A 20 14.18 -6.64 -4.70
C PHE A 20 13.35 -7.60 -5.58
N LYS A 21 13.63 -7.69 -6.88
CA LYS A 21 12.98 -8.66 -7.78
C LYS A 21 13.14 -10.10 -7.31
N SER A 22 14.36 -10.45 -6.89
CA SER A 22 14.66 -11.80 -6.38
C SER A 22 13.83 -12.14 -5.13
N ILE A 23 13.63 -11.17 -4.23
CA ILE A 23 12.76 -11.33 -3.05
C ILE A 23 11.29 -11.52 -3.49
N LEU A 24 10.82 -10.75 -4.47
CA LEU A 24 9.46 -10.91 -5.01
C LEU A 24 9.24 -12.30 -5.62
N ASP A 25 10.20 -12.77 -6.40
CA ASP A 25 10.14 -14.08 -7.03
C ASP A 25 10.14 -15.20 -5.99
N TRP A 26 11.00 -15.09 -4.99
CA TRP A 26 11.01 -16.04 -3.87
C TRP A 26 9.67 -16.01 -3.11
N ALA A 27 9.17 -14.82 -2.77
CA ALA A 27 7.92 -14.67 -2.05
C ALA A 27 6.72 -15.25 -2.82
N SER A 28 6.77 -15.18 -4.16
CA SER A 28 5.68 -15.70 -5.01
C SER A 28 5.46 -17.21 -4.89
N THR A 29 6.43 -17.95 -4.39
CA THR A 29 6.37 -19.41 -4.27
C THR A 29 6.51 -19.91 -2.83
N HIS A 30 7.01 -19.09 -1.90
CA HIS A 30 7.29 -19.52 -0.52
C HIS A 30 6.40 -18.86 0.52
N VAL A 31 5.69 -17.79 0.16
CA VAL A 31 4.87 -17.03 1.10
C VAL A 31 3.40 -17.08 0.67
N PHE A 32 2.50 -17.30 1.61
CA PHE A 32 1.07 -17.44 1.33
C PHE A 32 0.45 -16.13 0.81
N SER A 33 0.78 -15.01 1.43
CA SER A 33 0.37 -13.67 0.99
C SER A 33 1.44 -12.65 1.36
N THR A 34 1.67 -11.66 0.50
CA THR A 34 2.64 -10.60 0.72
C THR A 34 1.95 -9.24 0.68
N MET A 35 2.19 -8.40 1.69
CA MET A 35 1.78 -7.00 1.68
C MET A 35 2.97 -6.11 1.35
N TYR A 36 2.79 -5.25 0.35
CA TYR A 36 3.76 -4.26 -0.11
C TYR A 36 3.28 -2.86 0.24
N LEU A 37 4.20 -1.98 0.66
CA LEU A 37 3.88 -0.63 1.11
C LEU A 37 4.60 0.41 0.25
N CYS A 38 3.88 1.47 -0.13
CA CYS A 38 4.37 2.67 -0.81
C CYS A 38 5.25 2.34 -2.03
N TRP A 39 6.54 2.72 -2.02
CA TRP A 39 7.48 2.42 -3.11
C TRP A 39 7.58 0.91 -3.38
N GLY A 40 7.59 0.09 -2.33
CA GLY A 40 7.60 -1.36 -2.49
C GLY A 40 6.36 -1.89 -3.21
N ALA A 41 5.19 -1.27 -2.99
CA ALA A 41 3.96 -1.58 -3.73
C ALA A 41 4.07 -1.17 -5.20
N MET A 42 4.56 0.04 -5.48
CA MET A 42 4.77 0.50 -6.86
C MET A 42 5.77 -0.37 -7.63
N GLY A 43 6.89 -0.75 -6.97
CA GLY A 43 7.91 -1.63 -7.54
C GLY A 43 7.38 -3.02 -7.85
N ALA A 44 6.61 -3.60 -6.94
CA ALA A 44 6.01 -4.92 -7.14
C ALA A 44 4.93 -4.90 -8.25
N LEU A 45 4.07 -3.89 -8.27
CA LEU A 45 3.09 -3.68 -9.33
C LEU A 45 3.76 -3.51 -10.70
N ASN A 46 4.86 -2.75 -10.77
CA ASN A 46 5.62 -2.58 -12.01
C ASN A 46 6.25 -3.90 -12.47
N TYR A 47 7.01 -4.56 -11.61
CA TYR A 47 7.77 -5.75 -11.98
C TYR A 47 6.87 -6.91 -12.38
N ARG A 48 5.80 -7.15 -11.61
CA ARG A 48 4.96 -8.35 -11.79
C ARG A 48 3.78 -8.16 -12.73
N TYR A 49 3.26 -6.95 -12.81
CA TYR A 49 2.00 -6.64 -13.52
C TYR A 49 2.17 -5.59 -14.62
N GLY A 50 3.38 -5.06 -14.82
CA GLY A 50 3.66 -4.07 -15.85
C GLY A 50 2.99 -2.71 -15.60
N VAL A 51 2.49 -2.46 -14.39
CA VAL A 51 1.87 -1.19 -14.03
C VAL A 51 2.95 -0.10 -13.96
N ARG A 52 2.80 0.95 -14.75
CA ARG A 52 3.77 2.03 -14.80
C ARG A 52 3.73 2.89 -13.53
N LYS A 53 4.92 3.27 -13.06
CA LYS A 53 5.07 4.34 -12.07
C LYS A 53 4.78 5.69 -12.75
N VAL A 54 4.12 6.59 -12.02
CA VAL A 54 3.81 7.95 -12.48
C VAL A 54 4.37 8.93 -11.45
N ASP A 55 5.18 9.88 -11.91
CA ASP A 55 5.65 10.95 -11.05
C ASP A 55 4.51 11.94 -10.82
N LEU A 56 4.36 12.39 -9.58
CA LEU A 56 3.32 13.33 -9.18
C LEU A 56 3.84 14.76 -9.30
N PRO A 57 3.00 15.72 -9.72
CA PRO A 57 3.39 17.12 -9.82
C PRO A 57 3.71 17.73 -8.45
N GLU A 58 3.08 17.20 -7.41
CA GLU A 58 3.26 17.62 -6.01
C GLU A 58 3.27 16.40 -5.10
N LYS A 59 3.97 16.52 -3.97
CA LYS A 59 4.00 15.47 -2.95
C LYS A 59 2.60 15.30 -2.35
N ILE A 60 2.04 14.11 -2.41
CA ILE A 60 0.87 13.74 -1.63
C ILE A 60 1.35 13.49 -0.20
N PHE A 61 1.06 14.45 0.71
CA PHE A 61 1.57 14.44 2.06
C PHE A 61 0.48 14.82 3.06
N GLY A 62 0.15 13.90 3.96
CA GLY A 62 -0.93 14.09 4.93
C GLY A 62 -1.85 12.87 5.05
N VAL A 63 -3.08 13.10 5.48
CA VAL A 63 -4.12 12.07 5.71
C VAL A 63 -5.28 12.30 4.75
N PHE A 64 -5.55 11.33 3.91
CA PHE A 64 -6.52 11.46 2.82
C PHE A 64 -7.64 10.43 2.94
N PRO A 65 -8.89 10.82 2.57
CA PRO A 65 -10.01 9.92 2.52
C PRO A 65 -9.84 8.89 1.40
N GLN A 66 -10.17 7.66 1.72
CA GLN A 66 -10.19 6.51 0.82
C GLN A 66 -11.59 5.90 0.85
N TYR A 67 -12.26 5.89 -0.28
CA TYR A 67 -13.59 5.32 -0.45
C TYR A 67 -13.48 3.85 -0.79
N LEU A 68 -14.26 3.00 -0.12
CA LEU A 68 -14.33 1.58 -0.43
C LEU A 68 -14.87 1.37 -1.85
N GLN A 69 -14.23 0.47 -2.60
CA GLN A 69 -14.66 0.08 -3.93
C GLN A 69 -15.39 -1.27 -3.93
N ASP A 70 -15.22 -2.05 -2.85
CA ASP A 70 -15.94 -3.31 -2.62
C ASP A 70 -16.32 -3.41 -1.13
N GLU A 71 -17.62 -3.36 -0.85
CA GLU A 71 -18.18 -3.45 0.51
C GLU A 71 -18.03 -4.85 1.13
N TYR A 72 -17.84 -5.87 0.32
CA TYR A 72 -17.79 -7.26 0.77
C TYR A 72 -16.37 -7.84 0.85
N CYS A 73 -15.34 -7.02 0.62
CA CYS A 73 -13.97 -7.46 0.71
C CYS A 73 -13.58 -7.75 2.17
N PHE A 74 -13.08 -8.96 2.43
CA PHE A 74 -12.67 -9.35 3.79
C PHE A 74 -11.54 -8.48 4.36
N LEU A 75 -10.63 -7.95 3.52
CA LEU A 75 -9.53 -7.08 3.97
C LEU A 75 -10.03 -5.78 4.60
N THR A 76 -11.11 -5.24 4.06
CA THR A 76 -11.74 -4.00 4.52
C THR A 76 -12.97 -4.25 5.41
N ASN A 77 -13.18 -5.48 5.86
CA ASN A 77 -14.30 -5.81 6.73
C ASN A 77 -14.25 -4.98 8.02
N GLY A 78 -15.37 -4.33 8.32
CA GLY A 78 -15.51 -3.42 9.45
C GLY A 78 -15.00 -2.00 9.21
N PHE A 79 -14.53 -1.67 7.99
CA PHE A 79 -14.26 -0.29 7.61
C PHE A 79 -15.57 0.49 7.46
N ASP A 80 -15.50 1.78 7.73
CA ASP A 80 -16.51 2.73 7.29
C ASP A 80 -16.42 2.91 5.77
N GLU A 81 -17.46 3.43 5.13
CA GLU A 81 -17.47 3.73 3.67
C GLU A 81 -16.27 4.60 3.26
N ILE A 82 -15.78 5.41 4.19
CA ILE A 82 -14.61 6.28 4.03
C ILE A 82 -13.59 5.93 5.10
N ALA A 83 -12.47 5.38 4.69
CA ALA A 83 -11.31 5.19 5.56
C ALA A 83 -10.32 6.34 5.39
N LEU A 84 -9.60 6.70 6.44
CA LEU A 84 -8.52 7.67 6.36
C LEU A 84 -7.19 6.95 6.24
N GLN A 85 -6.34 7.41 5.31
CA GLN A 85 -5.03 6.82 5.05
C GLN A 85 -3.94 7.89 5.00
N PRO A 86 -2.84 7.73 5.76
CA PRO A 86 -1.66 8.56 5.61
C PRO A 86 -0.94 8.31 4.29
N HIS A 87 -0.46 9.38 3.67
CA HIS A 87 0.39 9.33 2.49
C HIS A 87 1.60 10.24 2.65
N SER A 88 2.75 9.80 2.13
CA SER A 88 3.98 10.57 1.99
C SER A 88 4.70 10.09 0.75
N ARG A 89 4.36 10.62 -0.43
CA ARG A 89 4.90 10.14 -1.70
C ARG A 89 4.91 11.18 -2.80
N LEU A 90 5.90 11.09 -3.69
CA LEU A 90 6.09 11.89 -4.92
C LEU A 90 5.76 11.09 -6.18
N ALA A 91 5.40 9.83 -6.04
CA ALA A 91 5.03 8.97 -7.14
C ALA A 91 3.72 8.23 -6.87
N GLY A 92 3.13 7.70 -7.90
CA GLY A 92 1.94 6.86 -7.88
C GLY A 92 2.03 5.78 -8.95
N VAL A 93 0.89 5.17 -9.23
CA VAL A 93 0.74 4.17 -10.29
C VAL A 93 -0.19 4.69 -11.38
N ASN A 94 0.00 4.21 -12.60
CA ASN A 94 -0.94 4.49 -13.68
C ASN A 94 -2.24 3.71 -13.45
N GLU A 95 -3.32 4.42 -13.12
CA GLU A 95 -4.60 3.80 -12.79
C GLU A 95 -5.22 3.04 -13.98
N ALA A 96 -4.98 3.49 -15.20
CA ALA A 96 -5.46 2.80 -16.39
C ALA A 96 -4.77 1.44 -16.58
N ASP A 97 -3.49 1.34 -16.22
CA ASP A 97 -2.77 0.06 -16.26
C ASP A 97 -3.32 -0.91 -15.20
N VAL A 98 -3.64 -0.40 -14.00
CA VAL A 98 -4.28 -1.20 -12.95
C VAL A 98 -5.64 -1.71 -13.41
N ALA A 99 -6.48 -0.81 -13.94
CA ALA A 99 -7.83 -1.15 -14.40
C ALA A 99 -7.85 -2.12 -15.59
N ALA A 100 -6.83 -2.06 -16.45
CA ALA A 100 -6.70 -2.95 -17.61
C ALA A 100 -6.19 -4.36 -17.24
N ASN A 101 -5.61 -4.54 -16.04
CA ASN A 101 -5.06 -5.81 -15.63
C ASN A 101 -6.14 -6.69 -14.96
N PRO A 102 -6.49 -7.85 -15.56
CA PRO A 102 -7.56 -8.70 -15.04
C PRO A 102 -7.25 -9.36 -13.68
N ASP A 103 -5.96 -9.43 -13.31
CA ASP A 103 -5.53 -10.05 -12.05
C ASP A 103 -5.60 -9.07 -10.87
N LEU A 104 -5.76 -7.78 -11.15
CA LEU A 104 -5.77 -6.74 -10.13
C LEU A 104 -7.19 -6.22 -9.83
N GLN A 105 -7.37 -5.75 -8.62
CA GLN A 105 -8.58 -5.04 -8.16
C GLN A 105 -8.20 -3.90 -7.23
N VAL A 106 -8.86 -2.76 -7.39
CA VAL A 106 -8.74 -1.61 -6.48
C VAL A 106 -9.76 -1.80 -5.35
N LEU A 107 -9.29 -1.79 -4.12
CA LEU A 107 -10.16 -1.98 -2.93
C LEU A 107 -10.53 -0.65 -2.28
N THR A 108 -9.62 0.33 -2.31
CA THR A 108 -9.91 1.69 -1.85
C THR A 108 -9.33 2.71 -2.82
N TRP A 109 -10.03 3.83 -3.00
CA TRP A 109 -9.64 4.91 -3.89
C TRP A 109 -10.02 6.28 -3.31
N GLY A 110 -9.17 7.27 -3.49
CA GLY A 110 -9.43 8.64 -3.06
C GLY A 110 -9.21 9.67 -4.18
N PRO A 111 -10.05 10.73 -4.28
CA PRO A 111 -9.97 11.69 -5.38
C PRO A 111 -8.66 12.51 -5.39
N GLN A 112 -8.00 12.64 -4.25
CA GLN A 112 -6.75 13.41 -4.11
C GLN A 112 -5.51 12.51 -4.13
N SER A 113 -5.65 11.24 -3.75
CA SER A 113 -4.53 10.31 -3.57
C SER A 113 -4.58 9.12 -4.53
N GLY A 114 -5.64 8.97 -5.34
CA GLY A 114 -5.81 7.79 -6.20
C GLY A 114 -5.99 6.50 -5.40
N PRO A 115 -5.61 5.34 -5.96
CA PRO A 115 -5.72 4.06 -5.28
C PRO A 115 -4.95 4.04 -3.97
N GLY A 116 -5.60 3.64 -2.89
CA GLY A 116 -4.98 3.48 -1.58
C GLY A 116 -4.59 2.04 -1.30
N LEU A 117 -5.46 1.10 -1.70
CA LEU A 117 -5.26 -0.34 -1.56
C LEU A 117 -5.64 -1.04 -2.85
N ILE A 118 -4.71 -1.81 -3.37
CA ILE A 118 -4.87 -2.69 -4.53
C ILE A 118 -4.56 -4.10 -4.07
N ALA A 119 -5.19 -5.11 -4.64
CA ALA A 119 -4.85 -6.50 -4.38
C ALA A 119 -4.95 -7.33 -5.67
N THR A 120 -4.27 -8.46 -5.69
CA THR A 120 -4.61 -9.52 -6.65
C THR A 120 -5.98 -10.11 -6.29
N ARG A 121 -6.69 -10.67 -7.27
CA ARG A 121 -8.01 -11.27 -7.02
C ARG A 121 -7.97 -12.44 -6.06
N ASP A 122 -6.85 -13.16 -6.02
CA ASP A 122 -6.58 -14.25 -5.10
C ASP A 122 -5.99 -13.80 -3.76
N PHE A 123 -5.80 -12.48 -3.56
CA PHE A 123 -5.20 -11.87 -2.38
C PHE A 123 -3.81 -12.40 -2.00
N SER A 124 -3.13 -13.07 -2.92
CA SER A 124 -1.76 -13.49 -2.69
C SER A 124 -0.78 -12.32 -2.61
N GLU A 125 -1.16 -11.17 -3.18
CA GLU A 125 -0.40 -9.93 -3.12
C GLU A 125 -1.34 -8.75 -2.85
N VAL A 126 -0.95 -7.92 -1.87
CA VAL A 126 -1.70 -6.74 -1.44
C VAL A 126 -0.77 -5.53 -1.50
N PHE A 127 -1.21 -4.44 -2.11
CA PHE A 127 -0.41 -3.26 -2.40
C PHE A 127 -1.06 -2.04 -1.76
N ALA A 128 -0.48 -1.53 -0.68
CA ALA A 128 -0.91 -0.29 -0.05
C ALA A 128 -0.02 0.86 -0.55
N LEU A 129 -0.59 1.82 -1.26
CA LEU A 129 0.15 2.98 -1.76
C LEU A 129 0.34 4.07 -0.71
N GLY A 130 -0.46 4.06 0.34
CA GLY A 130 -0.29 4.86 1.55
C GLY A 130 0.20 4.03 2.73
N HIS A 131 0.19 4.62 3.93
CA HIS A 131 0.91 4.15 5.09
C HIS A 131 0.00 3.93 6.30
N TRP A 132 -0.84 2.90 6.31
CA TRP A 132 -1.62 2.56 7.50
C TRP A 132 -0.76 2.07 8.69
N GLU A 133 0.51 1.75 8.45
CA GLU A 133 1.47 1.38 9.50
C GLU A 133 2.04 2.58 10.26
N TYR A 134 1.83 3.81 9.78
CA TYR A 134 2.35 5.01 10.43
C TYR A 134 1.78 5.20 11.83
N GLY A 135 2.67 5.54 12.77
CA GLY A 135 2.31 6.02 14.09
C GLY A 135 1.74 7.45 14.05
N LYS A 136 1.21 7.88 15.20
CA LYS A 136 0.59 9.21 15.33
C LYS A 136 1.50 10.36 14.89
N THR A 137 2.80 10.28 15.19
CA THR A 137 3.79 11.36 14.99
C THR A 137 4.61 11.22 13.71
N THR A 138 4.49 10.13 12.96
CA THR A 138 5.39 9.83 11.85
C THR A 138 5.40 10.92 10.77
N LEU A 139 4.23 11.43 10.36
CA LEU A 139 4.16 12.53 9.37
C LEU A 139 4.75 13.83 9.91
N GLN A 140 4.60 14.12 11.20
CA GLN A 140 5.23 15.27 11.84
C GLN A 140 6.76 15.13 11.83
N GLU A 141 7.27 13.95 12.20
CA GLU A 141 8.70 13.67 12.21
C GLU A 141 9.31 13.77 10.80
N GLU A 142 8.57 13.32 9.77
CA GLU A 142 8.98 13.51 8.38
C GLU A 142 9.01 15.00 7.99
N TYR A 143 7.98 15.76 8.33
CA TYR A 143 7.89 17.19 8.05
C TYR A 143 9.04 17.96 8.71
N GLU A 144 9.24 17.75 10.01
CA GLU A 144 10.31 18.40 10.78
C GLU A 144 11.71 18.03 10.26
N ARG A 145 11.92 16.76 9.91
CA ARG A 145 13.17 16.28 9.30
C ARG A 145 13.47 16.97 7.96
N ASP A 146 12.47 17.08 7.09
CA ASP A 146 12.65 17.67 5.76
C ASP A 146 12.85 19.19 5.85
N MET A 147 12.16 19.87 6.77
CA MET A 147 12.41 21.27 7.12
C MET A 147 13.83 21.48 7.66
N ALA A 148 14.29 20.62 8.58
CA ALA A 148 15.63 20.72 9.17
C ALA A 148 16.75 20.51 8.15
N LYS A 149 16.51 19.73 7.07
CA LYS A 149 17.45 19.57 5.95
C LYS A 149 17.51 20.79 5.03
N GLY A 150 16.71 21.81 5.27
CA GLY A 150 16.66 23.01 4.42
C GLY A 150 16.07 22.74 3.03
N MET A 151 15.25 21.69 2.89
CA MET A 151 14.57 21.43 1.63
C MET A 151 13.62 22.58 1.32
N SER A 152 13.69 23.10 0.09
CA SER A 152 12.73 24.10 -0.37
C SER A 152 11.40 23.42 -0.68
N ASN A 153 10.30 24.08 -0.30
CA ASN A 153 8.95 23.63 -0.59
C ASN A 153 8.55 22.30 0.06
N VAL A 154 8.89 22.10 1.34
CA VAL A 154 8.32 21.00 2.12
C VAL A 154 6.82 21.25 2.29
N PRO A 155 5.94 20.42 1.71
CA PRO A 155 4.51 20.64 1.87
C PRO A 155 4.09 20.42 3.32
N PHE A 156 3.12 21.20 3.77
CA PHE A 156 2.48 20.98 5.06
C PHE A 156 1.58 19.74 4.99
N PRO A 157 1.56 18.86 6.01
CA PRO A 157 0.75 17.62 5.93
C PRO A 157 -0.75 17.93 6.05
N HIS A 158 -1.50 17.64 4.98
CA HIS A 158 -2.95 17.87 4.90
C HIS A 158 -3.73 17.02 5.90
N ASN A 159 -4.78 17.60 6.50
CA ASN A 159 -5.74 16.91 7.39
C ASN A 159 -5.11 16.15 8.56
N TYR A 160 -3.92 16.57 8.98
CA TYR A 160 -3.14 15.88 9.98
C TYR A 160 -3.16 16.59 11.33
N PHE A 161 -2.92 17.90 11.35
CA PHE A 161 -3.05 18.71 12.55
C PHE A 161 -4.47 19.31 12.69
N PRO A 162 -5.02 19.40 13.91
CA PRO A 162 -6.28 20.12 14.11
C PRO A 162 -6.17 21.57 13.61
N HIS A 163 -7.12 21.99 12.76
CA HIS A 163 -7.17 23.34 12.20
C HIS A 163 -5.90 23.76 11.42
N ASP A 164 -5.12 22.79 10.94
CA ASP A 164 -3.83 22.99 10.29
C ASP A 164 -2.81 23.75 11.17
N ASP A 165 -2.93 23.65 12.48
CA ASP A 165 -2.02 24.27 13.44
C ASP A 165 -0.96 23.25 13.91
N PRO A 166 0.33 23.41 13.51
CA PRO A 166 1.41 22.50 13.89
C PRO A 166 1.80 22.57 15.38
N HIS A 167 1.26 23.52 16.14
CA HIS A 167 1.45 23.61 17.59
C HIS A 167 0.49 22.71 18.37
N LEU A 168 -0.53 22.18 17.70
CA LEU A 168 -1.47 21.22 18.28
C LEU A 168 -1.01 19.79 18.04
N GLU A 169 -1.40 18.89 18.93
CA GLU A 169 -1.11 17.46 18.73
C GLU A 169 -1.82 16.92 17.48
N PRO A 170 -1.12 16.11 16.65
CA PRO A 170 -1.71 15.49 15.47
C PRO A 170 -2.93 14.62 15.79
N LEU A 171 -3.85 14.52 14.85
CA LEU A 171 -4.96 13.58 14.93
C LEU A 171 -4.50 12.18 14.50
N PHE A 172 -4.82 11.15 15.29
CA PHE A 172 -4.58 9.76 14.89
C PHE A 172 -5.87 9.15 14.30
N ALA A 173 -6.31 9.73 13.20
CA ALA A 173 -7.63 9.44 12.63
C ALA A 173 -7.71 8.13 11.82
N TRP A 174 -6.58 7.50 11.49
CA TRP A 174 -6.52 6.25 10.71
C TRP A 174 -6.31 5.00 11.56
N ARG A 175 -6.11 5.13 12.88
CA ARG A 175 -5.72 4.01 13.76
C ARG A 175 -6.68 2.83 13.75
N SER A 176 -7.99 3.08 13.72
CA SER A 176 -8.99 2.01 13.72
C SER A 176 -8.98 1.21 12.42
N HIS A 177 -8.96 1.91 11.27
CA HIS A 177 -8.87 1.28 9.95
C HIS A 177 -7.55 0.53 9.77
N ALA A 178 -6.43 1.11 10.22
CA ALA A 178 -5.13 0.43 10.23
C ALA A 178 -5.19 -0.89 11.01
N ASN A 179 -5.71 -0.87 12.24
CA ASN A 179 -5.85 -2.07 13.05
C ASN A 179 -6.75 -3.12 12.39
N LEU A 180 -7.85 -2.70 11.79
CA LEU A 180 -8.76 -3.61 11.09
C LEU A 180 -8.07 -4.25 9.88
N LEU A 181 -7.40 -3.46 9.02
CA LEU A 181 -6.69 -3.98 7.85
C LEU A 181 -5.67 -5.06 8.24
N TRP A 182 -4.79 -4.74 9.20
CA TRP A 182 -3.76 -5.68 9.63
C TRP A 182 -4.35 -6.94 10.27
N ARG A 183 -5.37 -6.79 11.11
CA ARG A 183 -6.04 -7.94 11.74
C ARG A 183 -6.78 -8.81 10.73
N ASN A 184 -7.48 -8.20 9.78
CA ASN A 184 -8.20 -8.92 8.74
C ASN A 184 -7.23 -9.72 7.86
N TRP A 185 -6.15 -9.07 7.39
CA TRP A 185 -5.12 -9.73 6.60
C TRP A 185 -4.42 -10.86 7.35
N LEU A 186 -3.96 -10.62 8.59
CA LEU A 186 -3.29 -11.63 9.41
C LEU A 186 -4.22 -12.79 9.75
N ASN A 187 -5.49 -12.50 10.10
CA ASN A 187 -6.46 -13.54 10.38
C ASN A 187 -6.72 -14.41 9.14
N TRP A 188 -6.90 -13.79 7.97
CA TRP A 188 -7.08 -14.52 6.73
C TRP A 188 -5.86 -15.39 6.40
N VAL A 189 -4.65 -14.85 6.48
CA VAL A 189 -3.42 -15.62 6.30
C VAL A 189 -3.37 -16.79 7.28
N TYR A 190 -3.65 -16.57 8.55
CA TYR A 190 -3.62 -17.60 9.58
C TYR A 190 -4.64 -18.72 9.34
N GLN A 191 -5.87 -18.36 8.96
CA GLN A 191 -6.96 -19.33 8.77
C GLN A 191 -6.80 -20.15 7.48
N THR A 192 -6.15 -19.61 6.47
CA THR A 192 -6.11 -20.19 5.12
C THR A 192 -4.73 -20.73 4.73
N THR A 193 -3.66 -20.43 5.46
CA THR A 193 -2.35 -21.04 5.23
C THR A 193 -2.41 -22.53 5.60
N PRO A 194 -1.97 -23.44 4.70
CA PRO A 194 -1.97 -24.87 5.01
C PRO A 194 -0.99 -25.20 6.13
N TYR A 195 -1.31 -26.23 6.91
CA TYR A 195 -0.41 -26.69 7.97
C TYR A 195 0.93 -27.19 7.39
N ASP A 196 0.89 -27.89 6.27
CA ASP A 196 2.07 -28.24 5.48
C ASP A 196 2.40 -27.11 4.50
N LEU A 197 3.44 -26.35 4.83
CA LEU A 197 3.86 -25.20 4.02
C LEU A 197 4.36 -25.58 2.63
N THR A 198 4.66 -26.85 2.36
CA THR A 198 5.03 -27.32 1.02
C THR A 198 3.84 -27.26 0.04
N GLU A 199 2.61 -27.17 0.53
CA GLU A 199 1.41 -27.00 -0.26
C GLU A 199 1.17 -25.57 -0.76
N VAL A 200 1.85 -24.57 -0.18
CA VAL A 200 1.64 -23.13 -0.50
C VAL A 200 1.75 -22.84 -2.00
N PRO A 201 2.77 -23.33 -2.74
CA PRO A 201 2.89 -23.05 -4.17
C PRO A 201 1.69 -23.57 -4.98
N GLY A 202 1.20 -24.78 -4.65
CA GLY A 202 0.04 -25.39 -5.30
C GLY A 202 -1.25 -24.61 -5.07
N LEU A 203 -1.51 -24.21 -3.82
CA LEU A 203 -2.66 -23.40 -3.45
C LEU A 203 -2.69 -22.04 -4.13
N ARG A 204 -1.53 -21.39 -4.27
CA ARG A 204 -1.44 -20.12 -5.01
C ARG A 204 -1.80 -20.30 -6.48
N ALA A 205 -1.34 -21.38 -7.11
CA ALA A 205 -1.66 -21.68 -8.50
C ALA A 205 -3.16 -21.96 -8.69
N GLU A 206 -3.77 -22.74 -7.78
CA GLU A 206 -5.21 -23.05 -7.81
C GLU A 206 -6.07 -21.78 -7.64
N ARG A 207 -5.76 -20.93 -6.68
CA ARG A 207 -6.50 -19.65 -6.46
C ARG A 207 -6.43 -18.73 -7.67
N ARG A 208 -5.28 -18.62 -8.33
CA ARG A 208 -5.14 -17.85 -9.58
C ARG A 208 -6.03 -18.39 -10.71
N LEU A 209 -6.35 -19.68 -10.69
CA LEU A 209 -7.28 -20.31 -11.63
C LEU A 209 -8.74 -20.20 -11.19
N GLY A 210 -9.03 -19.53 -10.08
CA GLY A 210 -10.39 -19.41 -9.53
C GLY A 210 -10.93 -20.71 -8.93
N ILE A 211 -10.04 -21.63 -8.56
CA ILE A 211 -10.40 -22.89 -7.91
C ILE A 211 -10.40 -22.62 -6.40
N ASP A 212 -11.54 -22.20 -5.86
CA ASP A 212 -11.74 -22.07 -4.43
C ASP A 212 -11.93 -23.45 -3.79
N ARG A 213 -11.08 -23.79 -2.83
CA ARG A 213 -11.26 -24.97 -1.97
C ARG A 213 -12.01 -24.68 -0.67
N PHE A 214 -12.51 -23.43 -0.47
CA PHE A 214 -13.16 -22.99 0.77
C PHE A 214 -14.47 -22.27 0.50
#